data_f0bf728491505009cacb7181488704d3
#
_entry.id   f0bf728491505009cacb7181488704d3
#
_cell.length_a   1.000
_cell.length_b   1.000
_cell.length_c   1.000
_cell.angle_alpha   90.00
_cell.angle_beta   90.00
_cell.angle_gamma   90.00
#
_symmetry.space_group_name_H-M   'P 1'
#
loop_
_entity.id
_entity.type
_entity.pdbx_description
1 polymer ?
#
loop_
_entity_poly.entity_id
_entity_poly.type
_entity_poly.pdbx_seq_one_letter_code
_entity_poly.pdbx_strand_id
1 'polypeptide(L)'
;MLKKIVSGGQTGADRAALDFAIKNNIPHGGWCPKGRLAEDGPISDKYNLTEMPTDSYKSRTEQNVIDSDGTVIISHGPLTGGSKYTHKMAKKHRKPCLQIDLSNTKVYEAGTMIMLWIMGNKISVLNVAGPRASKNPNIYDQVMEILEHVLCLIKLNQENSLMSNQETLVEYAPAKAQDFPKTVDEVVDSILVELSLEEKSIFAYTTDQNLTILTHLLASFIDAKIGDSTVNQELLEDCRRRAGNFDLNATEASKVIIEAIWEKVRETHRLRVVK
;
A
#
# COMPACT_ATOMS: atom_id res chain seq x y z
N MET A 1 -9.76 6.72 -3.84
CA MET A 1 -8.63 6.90 -2.92
C MET A 1 -9.09 6.73 -1.48
N LEU A 2 -8.25 6.18 -0.59
CA LEU A 2 -8.57 5.95 0.82
C LEU A 2 -8.89 7.27 1.54
N LYS A 3 -10.12 7.39 2.05
CA LYS A 3 -10.62 8.63 2.69
C LYS A 3 -10.83 8.44 4.20
N LYS A 4 -11.02 7.22 4.66
CA LYS A 4 -11.32 6.93 6.06
C LYS A 4 -10.87 5.52 6.46
N ILE A 5 -10.37 5.40 7.66
CA ILE A 5 -10.11 4.11 8.31
C ILE A 5 -11.15 3.91 9.42
N VAL A 6 -11.78 2.75 9.45
CA VAL A 6 -12.68 2.34 10.52
C VAL A 6 -12.16 1.08 11.20
N SER A 7 -12.40 0.96 12.48
CA SER A 7 -12.05 -0.22 13.26
C SER A 7 -12.86 -0.29 14.55
N GLY A 8 -12.77 -1.40 15.27
CA GLY A 8 -13.59 -1.62 16.46
C GLY A 8 -12.98 -1.15 17.79
N GLY A 9 -11.76 -0.62 17.77
CA GLY A 9 -11.08 -0.07 18.93
C GLY A 9 -10.56 -1.08 19.95
N GLN A 10 -10.59 -2.38 19.68
CA GLN A 10 -9.96 -3.39 20.53
C GLN A 10 -8.43 -3.23 20.48
N THR A 11 -7.72 -3.70 21.49
CA THR A 11 -6.25 -3.72 21.50
C THR A 11 -5.68 -4.45 20.26
N GLY A 12 -4.43 -4.26 19.96
CA GLY A 12 -3.75 -4.90 18.82
C GLY A 12 -4.11 -4.27 17.49
N ALA A 13 -4.58 -5.04 16.52
CA ALA A 13 -4.80 -4.58 15.15
C ALA A 13 -5.78 -3.41 15.03
N ASP A 14 -6.87 -3.42 15.80
CA ASP A 14 -7.88 -2.36 15.76
C ASP A 14 -7.28 -1.02 16.22
N ARG A 15 -6.54 -1.00 17.34
CA ARG A 15 -5.88 0.21 17.88
C ARG A 15 -4.78 0.71 16.97
N ALA A 16 -3.97 -0.18 16.42
CA ALA A 16 -2.94 0.18 15.47
C ALA A 16 -3.52 0.96 14.28
N ALA A 17 -4.62 0.48 13.71
CA ALA A 17 -5.27 1.14 12.59
C ALA A 17 -5.80 2.54 12.94
N LEU A 18 -6.36 2.71 14.12
CA LEU A 18 -6.87 4.02 14.58
C LEU A 18 -5.72 4.97 14.91
N ASP A 19 -4.67 4.51 15.59
CA ASP A 19 -3.48 5.32 15.90
C ASP A 19 -2.72 5.70 14.63
N PHE A 20 -2.61 4.80 13.65
CA PHE A 20 -2.09 5.12 12.33
C PHE A 20 -2.88 6.23 11.65
N ALA A 21 -4.20 6.15 11.67
CA ALA A 21 -5.05 7.16 11.05
C ALA A 21 -4.90 8.53 11.73
N ILE A 22 -4.82 8.57 13.08
CA ILE A 22 -4.56 9.79 13.85
C ILE A 22 -3.19 10.39 13.48
N LYS A 23 -2.14 9.57 13.51
CA LYS A 23 -0.76 9.99 13.19
C LYS A 23 -0.64 10.64 11.80
N ASN A 24 -1.39 10.11 10.84
CA ASN A 24 -1.32 10.55 9.44
C ASN A 24 -2.44 11.51 9.03
N ASN A 25 -3.21 12.05 9.98
CA ASN A 25 -4.35 12.96 9.74
C ASN A 25 -5.40 12.35 8.79
N ILE A 26 -5.58 11.04 8.81
CA ILE A 26 -6.63 10.35 8.05
C ILE A 26 -7.90 10.31 8.90
N PRO A 27 -9.08 10.69 8.36
CA PRO A 27 -10.34 10.53 9.05
C PRO A 27 -10.51 9.09 9.56
N HIS A 28 -10.85 8.94 10.83
CA HIS A 28 -11.03 7.63 11.44
C HIS A 28 -12.35 7.53 12.19
N GLY A 29 -12.74 6.31 12.55
CA GLY A 29 -13.96 6.05 13.29
C GLY A 29 -14.26 4.55 13.37
N GLY A 30 -15.54 4.26 13.50
CA GLY A 30 -16.08 2.91 13.59
C GLY A 30 -16.98 2.75 14.81
N TRP A 31 -17.44 1.54 15.03
CA TRP A 31 -18.34 1.17 16.10
C TRP A 31 -17.61 0.41 17.20
N CYS A 32 -17.86 0.74 18.45
CA CYS A 32 -17.39 -0.01 19.60
C CYS A 32 -18.59 -0.54 20.42
N PRO A 33 -18.40 -1.51 21.31
CA PRO A 33 -19.46 -1.97 22.22
C PRO A 33 -19.92 -0.84 23.15
N LYS A 34 -21.16 -0.93 23.64
CA LYS A 34 -21.68 -0.04 24.68
C LYS A 34 -20.73 -0.04 25.90
N GLY A 35 -20.46 1.14 26.44
CA GLY A 35 -19.49 1.34 27.49
C GLY A 35 -18.04 1.37 27.01
N ARG A 36 -17.82 1.48 25.69
CA ARG A 36 -16.48 1.54 25.07
C ARG A 36 -15.55 0.40 25.51
N LEU A 37 -16.07 -0.82 25.59
CA LEU A 37 -15.38 -1.96 26.20
C LEU A 37 -14.26 -2.52 25.31
N ALA A 38 -13.07 -2.68 25.89
CA ALA A 38 -11.93 -3.42 25.34
C ALA A 38 -11.30 -4.32 26.40
N GLU A 39 -10.33 -5.15 26.06
CA GLU A 39 -9.69 -6.08 27.00
C GLU A 39 -8.83 -5.38 28.06
N ASP A 40 -8.35 -4.18 27.76
CA ASP A 40 -7.52 -3.34 28.64
C ASP A 40 -8.32 -2.26 29.39
N GLY A 41 -9.65 -2.32 29.33
CA GLY A 41 -10.56 -1.35 29.94
C GLY A 41 -11.31 -0.50 28.90
N PRO A 42 -11.87 0.65 29.33
CA PRO A 42 -12.59 1.55 28.42
C PRO A 42 -11.69 2.10 27.30
N ILE A 43 -12.18 2.07 26.08
CA ILE A 43 -11.49 2.65 24.91
C ILE A 43 -11.44 4.18 25.08
N SER A 44 -10.25 4.77 24.97
CA SER A 44 -10.00 6.20 25.12
C SER A 44 -10.84 7.05 24.15
N ASP A 45 -11.29 8.23 24.60
CA ASP A 45 -12.07 9.19 23.81
C ASP A 45 -11.28 9.84 22.69
N LYS A 46 -9.95 9.67 22.64
CA LYS A 46 -9.13 10.09 21.49
C LYS A 46 -9.55 9.41 20.19
N TYR A 47 -10.19 8.23 20.27
CA TYR A 47 -10.70 7.50 19.12
C TYR A 47 -12.15 7.90 18.86
N ASN A 48 -12.40 8.46 17.67
CA ASN A 48 -13.73 8.91 17.25
C ASN A 48 -14.65 7.72 16.91
N LEU A 49 -15.00 6.94 17.94
CA LEU A 49 -15.84 5.74 17.82
C LEU A 49 -17.26 6.02 18.29
N THR A 50 -18.21 5.42 17.59
CA THR A 50 -19.63 5.42 17.94
C THR A 50 -19.95 4.19 18.80
N GLU A 51 -20.65 4.37 19.91
CA GLU A 51 -21.08 3.26 20.74
C GLU A 51 -22.29 2.55 20.16
N MET A 52 -22.25 1.22 20.17
CA MET A 52 -23.42 0.41 19.88
C MET A 52 -24.45 0.52 21.02
N PRO A 53 -25.74 0.33 20.73
CA PRO A 53 -26.77 0.23 21.79
C PRO A 53 -26.53 -0.95 22.76
N THR A 54 -25.74 -1.93 22.35
CA THR A 54 -25.46 -3.17 23.07
C THR A 54 -23.94 -3.35 23.31
N ASP A 55 -23.58 -4.14 24.28
CA ASP A 55 -22.19 -4.56 24.58
C ASP A 55 -21.68 -5.68 23.67
N SER A 56 -22.48 -6.10 22.69
CA SER A 56 -22.17 -7.21 21.79
C SER A 56 -21.02 -6.89 20.85
N TYR A 57 -19.88 -7.54 21.02
CA TYR A 57 -18.74 -7.51 20.10
C TYR A 57 -19.12 -7.98 18.67
N LYS A 58 -20.09 -8.88 18.54
CA LYS A 58 -20.55 -9.36 17.24
C LYS A 58 -21.30 -8.27 16.48
N SER A 59 -22.21 -7.57 17.16
CA SER A 59 -23.00 -6.49 16.54
C SER A 59 -22.11 -5.37 16.04
N ARG A 60 -21.11 -4.91 16.85
CA ARG A 60 -20.19 -3.86 16.43
C ARG A 60 -19.30 -4.30 15.28
N THR A 61 -18.87 -5.57 15.27
CA THR A 61 -18.05 -6.11 14.18
C THR A 61 -18.83 -6.15 12.87
N GLU A 62 -20.08 -6.60 12.92
CA GLU A 62 -20.96 -6.61 11.74
C GLU A 62 -21.20 -5.18 11.23
N GLN A 63 -21.43 -4.20 12.13
CA GLN A 63 -21.69 -2.82 11.73
C GLN A 63 -20.45 -2.18 11.08
N ASN A 64 -19.23 -2.42 11.60
CA ASN A 64 -18.01 -1.94 10.96
C ASN A 64 -17.83 -2.50 9.54
N VAL A 65 -18.21 -3.73 9.30
CA VAL A 65 -18.22 -4.33 7.95
C VAL A 65 -19.24 -3.66 7.05
N ILE A 66 -20.46 -3.40 7.54
CA ILE A 66 -21.54 -2.78 6.78
C ILE A 66 -21.15 -1.37 6.34
N ASP A 67 -20.58 -0.58 7.24
CA ASP A 67 -20.27 0.85 7.04
C ASP A 67 -18.93 1.09 6.34
N SER A 68 -18.23 0.04 5.91
CA SER A 68 -17.00 0.12 5.13
C SER A 68 -17.21 -0.32 3.69
N ASP A 69 -16.33 0.12 2.78
CA ASP A 69 -16.31 -0.36 1.39
C ASP A 69 -15.63 -1.72 1.27
N GLY A 70 -14.68 -2.01 2.16
CA GLY A 70 -13.97 -3.26 2.23
C GLY A 70 -13.30 -3.47 3.58
N THR A 71 -12.98 -4.72 3.89
CA THR A 71 -12.34 -5.12 5.14
C THR A 71 -11.03 -5.84 4.88
N VAL A 72 -9.94 -5.36 5.48
CA VAL A 72 -8.69 -6.12 5.58
C VAL A 72 -8.60 -6.78 6.95
N ILE A 73 -8.24 -8.06 6.98
CA ILE A 73 -8.01 -8.82 8.21
C ILE A 73 -6.56 -9.26 8.21
N ILE A 74 -5.77 -8.70 9.14
CA ILE A 74 -4.34 -9.00 9.28
C ILE A 74 -4.18 -9.92 10.48
N SER A 75 -3.57 -11.10 10.30
CA SER A 75 -3.43 -12.12 11.36
C SER A 75 -2.22 -13.00 11.11
N HIS A 76 -1.90 -13.86 12.07
CA HIS A 76 -0.96 -14.98 11.89
C HIS A 76 -1.77 -16.27 11.85
N GLY A 77 -1.57 -17.06 10.80
CA GLY A 77 -2.24 -18.33 10.61
C GLY A 77 -3.76 -18.22 10.38
N PRO A 78 -4.49 -19.30 10.58
CA PRO A 78 -5.92 -19.37 10.31
C PRO A 78 -6.74 -18.40 11.15
N LEU A 79 -7.78 -17.82 10.54
CA LEU A 79 -8.68 -16.91 11.25
C LEU A 79 -9.45 -17.62 12.36
N THR A 80 -9.44 -17.04 13.56
CA THR A 80 -10.15 -17.53 14.73
C THR A 80 -10.98 -16.43 15.38
N GLY A 81 -11.91 -16.78 16.25
CA GLY A 81 -12.68 -15.84 17.08
C GLY A 81 -13.30 -14.69 16.31
N GLY A 82 -12.99 -13.45 16.72
CA GLY A 82 -13.51 -12.22 16.13
C GLY A 82 -13.12 -12.04 14.67
N SER A 83 -11.86 -12.34 14.30
CA SER A 83 -11.36 -12.23 12.93
C SER A 83 -12.11 -13.17 11.98
N LYS A 84 -12.37 -14.41 12.41
CA LYS A 84 -13.21 -15.35 11.65
C LYS A 84 -14.64 -14.83 11.50
N TYR A 85 -15.19 -14.21 12.56
CA TYR A 85 -16.52 -13.63 12.50
C TYR A 85 -16.56 -12.43 11.55
N THR A 86 -15.55 -11.57 11.56
CA THR A 86 -15.41 -10.45 10.61
C THR A 86 -15.44 -10.94 9.16
N HIS A 87 -14.65 -11.97 8.83
CA HIS A 87 -14.66 -12.59 7.49
C HIS A 87 -16.06 -13.11 7.12
N LYS A 88 -16.72 -13.82 8.06
CA LYS A 88 -18.09 -14.32 7.83
C LYS A 88 -19.05 -13.18 7.53
N MET A 89 -18.95 -12.05 8.22
CA MET A 89 -19.82 -10.88 8.01
C MET A 89 -19.52 -10.20 6.68
N ALA A 90 -18.27 -10.03 6.29
CA ALA A 90 -17.90 -9.51 4.97
C ALA A 90 -18.52 -10.36 3.85
N LYS A 91 -18.44 -11.69 3.94
CA LYS A 91 -19.08 -12.61 2.99
C LYS A 91 -20.61 -12.50 3.01
N LYS A 92 -21.23 -12.42 4.19
CA LYS A 92 -22.69 -12.27 4.35
C LYS A 92 -23.20 -11.00 3.65
N HIS A 93 -22.50 -9.90 3.81
CA HIS A 93 -22.86 -8.58 3.26
C HIS A 93 -22.27 -8.32 1.86
N ARG A 94 -21.62 -9.33 1.24
CA ARG A 94 -21.01 -9.24 -0.10
C ARG A 94 -20.04 -8.06 -0.22
N LYS A 95 -19.32 -7.76 0.86
CA LYS A 95 -18.29 -6.73 0.89
C LYS A 95 -16.92 -7.33 0.55
N PRO A 96 -16.07 -6.62 -0.21
CA PRO A 96 -14.70 -7.02 -0.43
C PRO A 96 -13.99 -7.32 0.89
N CYS A 97 -13.28 -8.44 0.95
CA CYS A 97 -12.53 -8.84 2.14
C CYS A 97 -11.19 -9.46 1.73
N LEU A 98 -10.10 -8.88 2.23
CA LEU A 98 -8.75 -9.39 2.05
C LEU A 98 -8.25 -9.95 3.38
N GLN A 99 -7.77 -11.17 3.38
CA GLN A 99 -7.05 -11.76 4.50
C GLN A 99 -5.55 -11.72 4.22
N ILE A 100 -4.78 -11.20 5.17
CA ILE A 100 -3.32 -11.23 5.18
C ILE A 100 -2.87 -12.17 6.29
N ASP A 101 -2.12 -13.20 5.94
CA ASP A 101 -1.51 -14.12 6.89
C ASP A 101 -0.01 -13.84 7.03
N LEU A 102 0.36 -13.16 8.09
CA LEU A 102 1.75 -12.78 8.38
C LEU A 102 2.66 -13.97 8.76
N SER A 103 2.10 -15.19 8.89
CA SER A 103 2.93 -16.39 8.99
C SER A 103 3.62 -16.72 7.67
N ASN A 104 3.06 -16.28 6.54
CA ASN A 104 3.52 -16.59 5.19
C ASN A 104 3.79 -15.33 4.34
N THR A 105 3.40 -14.16 4.80
CA THR A 105 3.50 -12.89 4.06
C THR A 105 4.34 -11.91 4.87
N LYS A 106 5.36 -11.34 4.26
CA LYS A 106 6.17 -10.29 4.89
C LYS A 106 5.37 -8.98 4.97
N VAL A 107 5.73 -8.12 5.92
CA VAL A 107 5.04 -6.85 6.19
C VAL A 107 4.93 -5.97 4.94
N TYR A 108 6.03 -5.78 4.21
CA TYR A 108 6.04 -4.96 2.99
C TYR A 108 5.22 -5.58 1.85
N GLU A 109 5.28 -6.88 1.69
CA GLU A 109 4.45 -7.62 0.73
C GLU A 109 2.95 -7.46 1.07
N ALA A 110 2.61 -7.55 2.36
CA ALA A 110 1.26 -7.31 2.85
C ALA A 110 0.76 -5.90 2.48
N GLY A 111 1.60 -4.87 2.67
CA GLY A 111 1.27 -3.49 2.30
C GLY A 111 0.98 -3.34 0.81
N THR A 112 1.82 -3.92 -0.04
CA THR A 112 1.63 -3.90 -1.50
C THR A 112 0.32 -4.62 -1.90
N MET A 113 0.06 -5.80 -1.34
CA MET A 113 -1.19 -6.54 -1.59
C MET A 113 -2.43 -5.72 -1.19
N ILE A 114 -2.39 -5.07 -0.02
CA ILE A 114 -3.49 -4.24 0.47
C ILE A 114 -3.71 -3.03 -0.44
N MET A 115 -2.64 -2.33 -0.84
CA MET A 115 -2.74 -1.18 -1.73
C MET A 115 -3.43 -1.52 -3.04
N LEU A 116 -3.02 -2.61 -3.68
CA LEU A 116 -3.61 -3.06 -4.92
C LEU A 116 -5.06 -3.46 -4.78
N TRP A 117 -5.37 -4.18 -3.70
CA TRP A 117 -6.73 -4.57 -3.41
C TRP A 117 -7.63 -3.35 -3.14
N ILE A 118 -7.11 -2.30 -2.45
CA ILE A 118 -7.80 -1.02 -2.27
C ILE A 118 -8.11 -0.38 -3.63
N MET A 119 -7.12 -0.32 -4.53
CA MET A 119 -7.31 0.26 -5.86
C MET A 119 -8.29 -0.54 -6.72
N GLY A 120 -8.08 -1.84 -6.83
CA GLY A 120 -8.90 -2.73 -7.67
C GLY A 120 -10.37 -2.76 -7.25
N ASN A 121 -10.65 -2.62 -5.95
CA ASN A 121 -12.00 -2.59 -5.41
C ASN A 121 -12.54 -1.17 -5.14
N LYS A 122 -11.79 -0.12 -5.48
CA LYS A 122 -12.16 1.30 -5.30
C LYS A 122 -12.56 1.64 -3.85
N ILE A 123 -11.81 1.10 -2.88
CA ILE A 123 -12.12 1.25 -1.45
C ILE A 123 -11.75 2.65 -0.99
N SER A 124 -12.73 3.38 -0.46
CA SER A 124 -12.57 4.69 0.16
C SER A 124 -12.66 4.62 1.67
N VAL A 125 -13.49 3.76 2.22
CA VAL A 125 -13.62 3.50 3.66
C VAL A 125 -13.12 2.09 3.95
N LEU A 126 -11.96 1.99 4.58
CA LEU A 126 -11.29 0.73 4.90
C LEU A 126 -11.57 0.32 6.34
N ASN A 127 -12.16 -0.85 6.54
CA ASN A 127 -12.23 -1.49 7.84
C ASN A 127 -10.98 -2.36 8.05
N VAL A 128 -10.25 -2.10 9.13
CA VAL A 128 -9.07 -2.88 9.53
C VAL A 128 -9.41 -3.70 10.75
N ALA A 129 -9.17 -5.00 10.68
CA ALA A 129 -9.45 -5.96 11.73
C ALA A 129 -8.29 -6.95 11.91
N GLY A 130 -8.21 -7.55 13.08
CA GLY A 130 -7.20 -8.57 13.40
C GLY A 130 -7.32 -9.07 14.82
N PRO A 131 -6.32 -9.80 15.32
CA PRO A 131 -6.28 -10.26 16.69
C PRO A 131 -6.03 -9.09 17.67
N ARG A 132 -6.50 -9.27 18.89
CA ARG A 132 -6.18 -8.39 20.02
C ARG A 132 -4.76 -8.66 20.52
N ALA A 133 -4.18 -7.69 21.25
CA ALA A 133 -2.81 -7.76 21.74
C ALA A 133 -2.55 -8.98 22.65
N SER A 134 -3.51 -9.38 23.48
CA SER A 134 -3.38 -10.58 24.34
C SER A 134 -3.26 -11.89 23.56
N LYS A 135 -3.68 -11.91 22.29
CA LYS A 135 -3.53 -13.08 21.39
C LYS A 135 -2.30 -13.00 20.51
N ASN A 136 -1.88 -11.80 20.17
CA ASN A 136 -0.68 -11.56 19.35
C ASN A 136 -0.08 -10.21 19.79
N PRO A 137 0.94 -10.21 20.65
CA PRO A 137 1.54 -8.98 21.18
C PRO A 137 2.17 -8.09 20.10
N ASN A 138 2.70 -8.68 19.02
CA ASN A 138 3.41 -7.95 17.96
C ASN A 138 2.47 -7.39 16.87
N ILE A 139 1.18 -7.72 16.90
CA ILE A 139 0.27 -7.36 15.81
C ILE A 139 0.09 -5.85 15.67
N TYR A 140 0.18 -5.10 16.77
CA TYR A 140 0.06 -3.65 16.75
C TYR A 140 1.15 -3.03 15.87
N ASP A 141 2.42 -3.34 16.15
CA ASP A 141 3.55 -2.78 15.41
C ASP A 141 3.53 -3.21 13.95
N GLN A 142 3.20 -4.47 13.68
CA GLN A 142 3.10 -5.00 12.33
C GLN A 142 2.00 -4.32 11.51
N VAL A 143 0.84 -4.06 12.09
CA VAL A 143 -0.26 -3.36 11.40
C VAL A 143 0.12 -1.90 11.15
N MET A 144 0.78 -1.24 12.10
CA MET A 144 1.31 0.11 11.91
C MET A 144 2.26 0.16 10.70
N GLU A 145 3.25 -0.72 10.67
CA GLU A 145 4.24 -0.79 9.60
C GLU A 145 3.60 -1.10 8.23
N ILE A 146 2.66 -2.03 8.17
CA ILE A 146 1.90 -2.36 6.96
C ILE A 146 1.13 -1.14 6.44
N LEU A 147 0.42 -0.44 7.31
CA LEU A 147 -0.40 0.71 6.90
C LEU A 147 0.46 1.92 6.51
N GLU A 148 1.63 2.13 7.13
CA GLU A 148 2.61 3.13 6.69
C GLU A 148 3.08 2.83 5.27
N HIS A 149 3.37 1.56 4.98
CA HIS A 149 3.75 1.14 3.64
C HIS A 149 2.61 1.37 2.62
N VAL A 150 1.37 1.00 2.97
CA VAL A 150 0.19 1.30 2.13
C VAL A 150 0.09 2.79 1.83
N LEU A 151 0.26 3.66 2.84
CA LEU A 151 0.16 5.11 2.66
C LEU A 151 1.27 5.66 1.76
N CYS A 152 2.50 5.15 1.91
CA CYS A 152 3.62 5.51 1.06
C CYS A 152 3.31 5.19 -0.42
N LEU A 153 2.84 3.98 -0.70
CA LEU A 153 2.43 3.57 -2.06
C LEU A 153 1.27 4.42 -2.62
N ILE A 154 0.31 4.81 -1.76
CA ILE A 154 -0.79 5.70 -2.16
C ILE A 154 -0.26 7.08 -2.56
N LYS A 155 0.67 7.67 -1.80
CA LYS A 155 1.26 8.98 -2.11
C LYS A 155 2.03 8.94 -3.43
N LEU A 156 2.89 7.94 -3.61
CA LEU A 156 3.63 7.74 -4.87
C LEU A 156 2.70 7.69 -6.08
N ASN A 157 1.61 6.94 -5.98
CA ASN A 157 0.63 6.84 -7.08
C ASN A 157 -0.12 8.16 -7.33
N GLN A 158 -0.29 9.02 -6.32
CA GLN A 158 -0.92 10.34 -6.47
C GLN A 158 -0.02 11.36 -7.15
N GLU A 159 1.22 11.44 -6.72
CA GLU A 159 2.21 12.34 -7.30
C GLU A 159 2.37 12.06 -8.79
N ASN A 160 2.39 10.78 -9.16
CA ASN A 160 2.42 10.34 -10.56
C ASN A 160 1.18 10.80 -11.35
N SER A 161 -0.01 10.70 -10.76
CA SER A 161 -1.26 11.16 -11.42
C SER A 161 -1.34 12.69 -11.58
N LEU A 162 -0.70 13.45 -10.69
CA LEU A 162 -0.67 14.92 -10.78
C LEU A 162 0.32 15.38 -11.86
N MET A 163 1.46 14.72 -11.99
CA MET A 163 2.45 14.99 -13.04
C MET A 163 1.86 14.74 -14.43
N SER A 164 1.18 13.60 -14.63
CA SER A 164 0.53 13.28 -15.91
C SER A 164 -0.62 14.24 -16.30
N ASN A 165 -1.30 14.85 -15.33
CA ASN A 165 -2.39 15.81 -15.58
C ASN A 165 -1.89 17.26 -15.81
N GLN A 166 -0.68 17.60 -15.39
CA GLN A 166 -0.09 18.93 -15.66
C GLN A 166 0.49 19.03 -17.07
N GLU A 167 0.92 17.91 -17.67
CA GLU A 167 1.42 17.90 -19.05
C GLU A 167 0.34 18.19 -20.10
N THR A 168 -0.95 18.04 -19.80
CA THR A 168 -2.05 18.31 -20.74
C THR A 168 -2.48 19.78 -20.86
N LEU A 169 -1.88 20.71 -20.11
CA LEU A 169 -2.23 22.13 -20.11
C LEU A 169 -1.07 23.09 -20.42
N VAL A 170 0.09 22.58 -20.76
CA VAL A 170 1.20 23.43 -21.23
C VAL A 170 1.16 23.46 -22.74
N GLU A 171 0.66 24.59 -23.29
CA GLU A 171 0.84 24.97 -24.70
C GLU A 171 2.32 24.80 -25.06
N TYR A 172 2.60 24.02 -26.08
CA TYR A 172 3.94 23.71 -26.58
C TYR A 172 4.66 25.01 -27.00
N ALA A 173 5.39 25.63 -26.08
CA ALA A 173 6.55 26.39 -26.46
C ALA A 173 7.68 25.36 -26.68
N PRO A 174 8.47 25.47 -27.76
CA PRO A 174 9.54 24.48 -28.01
C PRO A 174 10.52 24.57 -26.84
N ALA A 175 10.44 23.58 -25.94
CA ALA A 175 11.34 23.42 -24.83
C ALA A 175 12.76 23.25 -25.39
N LYS A 176 13.71 23.99 -24.83
CA LYS A 176 15.13 23.71 -24.97
C LYS A 176 15.33 22.21 -24.75
N ALA A 177 16.08 21.54 -25.65
CA ALA A 177 16.36 20.12 -25.60
C ALA A 177 16.71 19.73 -24.14
N GLN A 178 15.77 19.11 -23.46
CA GLN A 178 16.00 18.50 -22.17
C GLN A 178 16.85 17.28 -22.45
N ASP A 179 18.01 17.19 -21.81
CA ASP A 179 18.92 16.05 -21.95
C ASP A 179 18.30 14.87 -21.19
N PHE A 180 17.42 14.12 -21.84
CA PHE A 180 16.83 12.92 -21.27
C PHE A 180 17.87 11.81 -21.15
N PRO A 181 17.80 10.98 -20.09
CA PRO A 181 18.69 9.83 -19.95
C PRO A 181 18.64 8.92 -21.18
N LYS A 182 19.80 8.47 -21.64
CA LYS A 182 19.94 7.69 -22.89
C LYS A 182 20.11 6.19 -22.62
N THR A 183 20.43 5.84 -21.37
CA THR A 183 20.64 4.46 -20.95
C THR A 183 19.79 4.11 -19.74
N VAL A 184 19.50 2.81 -19.57
CA VAL A 184 18.81 2.31 -18.39
C VAL A 184 19.55 2.65 -17.10
N ASP A 185 20.90 2.58 -17.12
CA ASP A 185 21.70 2.87 -15.93
C ASP A 185 21.61 4.36 -15.53
N GLU A 186 21.61 5.28 -16.51
CA GLU A 186 21.41 6.72 -16.25
C GLU A 186 20.02 7.00 -15.62
N VAL A 187 18.98 6.34 -16.14
CA VAL A 187 17.62 6.42 -15.53
C VAL A 187 17.62 5.90 -14.11
N VAL A 188 18.21 4.72 -13.90
CA VAL A 188 18.29 4.08 -12.57
C VAL A 188 19.00 4.99 -11.58
N ASP A 189 20.16 5.54 -11.96
CA ASP A 189 20.95 6.42 -11.07
C ASP A 189 20.18 7.71 -10.75
N SER A 190 19.50 8.33 -11.73
CA SER A 190 18.69 9.52 -11.50
C SER A 190 17.53 9.26 -10.54
N ILE A 191 16.81 8.15 -10.70
CA ILE A 191 15.69 7.77 -9.85
C ILE A 191 16.17 7.42 -8.44
N LEU A 192 17.29 6.70 -8.32
CA LEU A 192 17.85 6.33 -7.02
C LEU A 192 18.27 7.53 -6.16
N VAL A 193 18.65 8.63 -6.76
CA VAL A 193 18.96 9.88 -6.03
C VAL A 193 17.69 10.51 -5.45
N GLU A 194 16.58 10.44 -6.15
CA GLU A 194 15.29 11.02 -5.74
C GLU A 194 14.54 10.16 -4.72
N LEU A 195 14.70 8.84 -4.78
CA LEU A 195 14.00 7.92 -3.86
C LEU A 195 14.49 8.10 -2.41
N SER A 196 13.56 8.30 -1.50
CA SER A 196 13.78 8.25 -0.06
C SER A 196 14.26 6.87 0.40
N LEU A 197 14.76 6.78 1.62
CA LEU A 197 15.18 5.50 2.22
C LEU A 197 13.98 4.53 2.36
N GLU A 198 12.80 5.06 2.63
CA GLU A 198 11.56 4.31 2.76
C GLU A 198 11.13 3.71 1.42
N GLU A 199 11.17 4.49 0.35
CA GLU A 199 10.86 4.04 -1.01
C GLU A 199 11.87 2.99 -1.50
N LYS A 200 13.16 3.18 -1.25
CA LYS A 200 14.19 2.17 -1.53
C LYS A 200 13.92 0.86 -0.78
N SER A 201 13.41 0.94 0.44
CA SER A 201 13.02 -0.24 1.20
C SER A 201 11.87 -1.00 0.52
N ILE A 202 10.90 -0.29 -0.08
CA ILE A 202 9.81 -0.89 -0.85
C ILE A 202 10.37 -1.75 -2.00
N PHE A 203 11.27 -1.18 -2.79
CA PHE A 203 11.94 -1.93 -3.85
C PHE A 203 12.73 -3.13 -3.33
N ALA A 204 13.51 -2.95 -2.25
CA ALA A 204 14.36 -4.00 -1.69
C ALA A 204 13.57 -5.22 -1.20
N TYR A 205 12.37 -5.00 -0.68
CA TYR A 205 11.50 -6.06 -0.14
C TYR A 205 10.45 -6.58 -1.13
N THR A 206 10.31 -5.97 -2.31
CA THR A 206 9.43 -6.49 -3.36
C THR A 206 9.95 -7.82 -3.89
N THR A 207 9.07 -8.81 -4.01
CA THR A 207 9.38 -10.12 -4.60
C THR A 207 9.18 -10.10 -6.11
N ASP A 208 9.78 -11.03 -6.86
CA ASP A 208 9.62 -11.18 -8.32
C ASP A 208 8.14 -11.24 -8.73
N GLN A 209 7.30 -11.92 -7.93
CA GLN A 209 5.85 -12.04 -8.19
C GLN A 209 5.12 -10.70 -8.08
N ASN A 210 5.60 -9.80 -7.23
CA ASN A 210 5.02 -8.49 -6.99
C ASN A 210 5.65 -7.39 -7.85
N LEU A 211 6.73 -7.69 -8.57
CA LEU A 211 7.42 -6.73 -9.42
C LEU A 211 6.53 -6.23 -10.56
N THR A 212 5.73 -7.10 -11.17
CA THR A 212 4.73 -6.73 -12.20
C THR A 212 3.74 -5.69 -11.69
N ILE A 213 3.41 -5.76 -10.43
CA ILE A 213 2.49 -4.85 -9.74
C ILE A 213 3.16 -3.48 -9.54
N LEU A 214 4.41 -3.50 -9.06
CA LEU A 214 5.22 -2.31 -8.93
C LEU A 214 5.41 -1.61 -10.27
N THR A 215 5.56 -2.38 -11.36
CA THR A 215 5.61 -1.87 -12.73
C THR A 215 4.35 -1.09 -13.10
N HIS A 216 3.17 -1.62 -12.83
CA HIS A 216 1.92 -0.90 -13.10
C HIS A 216 1.75 0.37 -12.25
N LEU A 217 2.19 0.34 -10.99
CA LEU A 217 2.11 1.50 -10.10
C LEU A 217 3.07 2.63 -10.49
N LEU A 218 4.25 2.28 -10.99
CA LEU A 218 5.32 3.24 -11.28
C LEU A 218 5.45 3.56 -12.78
N ALA A 219 4.69 2.92 -13.66
CA ALA A 219 4.80 3.13 -15.10
C ALA A 219 4.70 4.63 -15.44
N SER A 220 3.67 5.32 -14.97
CA SER A 220 3.50 6.75 -15.23
C SER A 220 4.62 7.61 -14.66
N PHE A 221 5.21 7.24 -13.52
CA PHE A 221 6.36 7.94 -12.94
C PHE A 221 7.60 7.73 -13.80
N ILE A 222 7.84 6.52 -14.25
CA ILE A 222 8.95 6.22 -15.16
C ILE A 222 8.76 6.95 -16.49
N ASP A 223 7.56 6.90 -17.08
CA ASP A 223 7.24 7.56 -18.35
C ASP A 223 7.48 9.08 -18.26
N ALA A 224 7.12 9.73 -17.15
CA ALA A 224 7.41 11.15 -16.92
C ALA A 224 8.91 11.47 -16.82
N LYS A 225 9.74 10.54 -16.35
CA LYS A 225 11.20 10.72 -16.21
C LYS A 225 12.00 10.43 -17.47
N ILE A 226 11.52 9.49 -18.28
CA ILE A 226 12.23 9.08 -19.51
C ILE A 226 11.81 9.87 -20.74
N GLY A 227 10.80 10.73 -20.63
CA GLY A 227 10.18 11.42 -21.75
C GLY A 227 9.30 10.52 -22.59
N ASP A 228 8.61 11.10 -23.57
CA ASP A 228 7.80 10.31 -24.50
C ASP A 228 8.70 9.27 -25.19
N SER A 229 8.38 8.00 -24.99
CA SER A 229 9.11 6.86 -25.55
C SER A 229 9.18 6.86 -27.08
N THR A 230 8.32 7.63 -27.76
CA THR A 230 8.43 7.89 -29.20
C THR A 230 9.59 8.83 -29.54
N VAL A 231 10.08 9.59 -28.56
CA VAL A 231 11.14 10.59 -28.72
C VAL A 231 12.50 10.06 -28.24
N ASN A 232 12.54 9.23 -27.20
CA ASN A 232 13.78 8.73 -26.60
C ASN A 232 14.19 7.37 -27.16
N GLN A 233 14.54 7.35 -28.45
CA GLN A 233 14.91 6.14 -29.18
C GLN A 233 16.17 5.47 -28.62
N GLU A 234 17.16 6.25 -28.15
CA GLU A 234 18.42 5.71 -27.60
C GLU A 234 18.17 4.89 -26.34
N LEU A 235 17.31 5.37 -25.44
CA LEU A 235 16.91 4.63 -24.24
C LEU A 235 16.10 3.36 -24.59
N LEU A 236 15.18 3.46 -25.56
CA LEU A 236 14.40 2.31 -26.01
C LEU A 236 15.29 1.21 -26.59
N GLU A 237 16.32 1.58 -27.36
CA GLU A 237 17.31 0.63 -27.87
C GLU A 237 18.15 -0.01 -26.75
N ASP A 238 18.49 0.75 -25.71
CA ASP A 238 19.19 0.21 -24.56
C ASP A 238 18.32 -0.77 -23.75
N CYS A 239 17.04 -0.46 -23.56
CA CYS A 239 16.06 -1.39 -22.98
C CYS A 239 15.94 -2.69 -23.80
N ARG A 240 15.85 -2.58 -25.12
CA ARG A 240 15.79 -3.75 -26.04
C ARG A 240 17.02 -4.63 -25.92
N ARG A 241 18.21 -4.02 -25.89
CA ARG A 241 19.47 -4.71 -25.73
C ARG A 241 19.57 -5.43 -24.40
N ARG A 242 19.17 -4.77 -23.30
CA ARG A 242 19.19 -5.32 -21.94
C ARG A 242 18.21 -6.48 -21.78
N ALA A 243 17.01 -6.36 -22.35
CA ALA A 243 16.00 -7.42 -22.31
C ALA A 243 16.24 -8.56 -23.32
N GLY A 244 17.12 -8.38 -24.31
CA GLY A 244 17.31 -9.33 -25.40
C GLY A 244 16.08 -9.46 -26.31
N ASN A 245 15.19 -8.46 -26.29
CA ASN A 245 13.95 -8.41 -27.07
C ASN A 245 13.93 -7.16 -27.95
N PHE A 246 14.12 -7.33 -29.25
CA PHE A 246 14.20 -6.23 -30.20
C PHE A 246 12.83 -5.65 -30.63
N ASP A 247 11.73 -6.36 -30.33
CA ASP A 247 10.36 -5.92 -30.59
C ASP A 247 9.72 -5.21 -29.39
N LEU A 248 10.49 -4.98 -28.33
CA LEU A 248 10.05 -4.36 -27.09
C LEU A 248 9.48 -2.96 -27.34
N ASN A 249 8.26 -2.73 -26.87
CA ASN A 249 7.58 -1.45 -26.96
C ASN A 249 7.83 -0.58 -25.71
N ALA A 250 7.30 0.65 -25.72
CA ALA A 250 7.47 1.60 -24.64
C ALA A 250 6.98 1.14 -23.26
N THR A 251 5.82 0.50 -23.21
CA THR A 251 5.25 -0.02 -21.95
C THR A 251 6.13 -1.14 -21.38
N GLU A 252 6.73 -1.95 -22.24
CA GLU A 252 7.67 -2.99 -21.83
C GLU A 252 9.02 -2.41 -21.42
N ALA A 253 9.43 -1.24 -21.98
CA ALA A 253 10.63 -0.52 -21.57
C ALA A 253 10.56 -0.08 -20.09
N SER A 254 9.41 0.44 -19.64
CA SER A 254 9.18 0.80 -18.23
C SER A 254 9.39 -0.39 -17.30
N LYS A 255 9.01 -1.60 -17.74
CA LYS A 255 9.25 -2.83 -16.97
C LYS A 255 10.75 -3.12 -16.83
N VAL A 256 11.51 -3.03 -17.90
CA VAL A 256 12.98 -3.25 -17.89
C VAL A 256 13.67 -2.28 -16.94
N ILE A 257 13.26 -1.02 -16.94
CA ILE A 257 13.80 0.01 -16.06
C ILE A 257 13.47 -0.29 -14.59
N ILE A 258 12.24 -0.68 -14.30
CA ILE A 258 11.81 -1.00 -12.92
C ILE A 258 12.53 -2.25 -12.40
N GLU A 259 12.73 -3.26 -13.24
CA GLU A 259 13.54 -4.43 -12.92
C GLU A 259 14.99 -4.02 -12.59
N ALA A 260 15.57 -3.12 -13.35
CA ALA A 260 16.92 -2.62 -13.12
C ALA A 260 17.03 -1.79 -11.82
N ILE A 261 16.05 -0.94 -11.50
CA ILE A 261 15.97 -0.22 -10.22
C ILE A 261 15.91 -1.23 -9.07
N TRP A 262 15.04 -2.23 -9.18
CA TRP A 262 14.85 -3.25 -8.17
C TRP A 262 16.13 -4.07 -7.91
N GLU A 263 16.81 -4.51 -8.95
CA GLU A 263 18.11 -5.20 -8.84
C GLU A 263 19.14 -4.31 -8.12
N LYS A 264 19.27 -3.06 -8.54
CA LYS A 264 20.25 -2.12 -7.99
C LYS A 264 19.99 -1.79 -6.52
N VAL A 265 18.72 -1.60 -6.15
CA VAL A 265 18.35 -1.37 -4.75
C VAL A 265 18.64 -2.60 -3.89
N ARG A 266 18.35 -3.80 -4.36
CA ARG A 266 18.66 -5.03 -3.61
C ARG A 266 20.15 -5.26 -3.41
N GLU A 267 20.99 -4.84 -4.35
CA GLU A 267 22.44 -4.91 -4.20
C GLU A 267 22.96 -3.93 -3.15
N THR A 268 22.47 -2.68 -3.19
CA THR A 268 22.99 -1.57 -2.40
C THR A 268 22.35 -1.44 -1.01
N HIS A 269 21.09 -1.91 -0.83
CA HIS A 269 20.29 -1.76 0.39
C HIS A 269 19.97 -3.10 1.04
N ARG A 270 20.85 -4.10 0.95
CA ARG A 270 20.77 -5.30 1.81
C ARG A 270 20.92 -4.85 3.25
N LEU A 271 19.81 -4.75 3.97
CA LEU A 271 19.83 -4.58 5.42
C LEU A 271 20.63 -5.75 6.00
N ARG A 272 21.80 -5.44 6.58
CA ARG A 272 22.50 -6.40 7.42
C ARG A 272 21.59 -6.64 8.62
N VAL A 273 20.98 -7.82 8.67
CA VAL A 273 20.39 -8.31 9.91
C VAL A 273 21.53 -8.38 10.90
N VAL A 274 21.61 -7.40 11.79
CA VAL A 274 22.49 -7.45 12.95
C VAL A 274 21.91 -8.55 13.83
N LYS A 275 22.63 -9.68 13.92
CA LYS A 275 22.32 -10.78 14.82
C LYS A 275 22.47 -10.33 16.26
#